data_a2afeaa92a16f2c2be7b2bb2f3cd9bc3
#
_entry.id   a2afeaa92a16f2c2be7b2bb2f3cd9bc3
#
_cell.length_a   1.000
_cell.length_b   1.000
_cell.length_c   1.000
_cell.angle_alpha   90.00
_cell.angle_beta   90.00
_cell.angle_gamma   90.00
#
_symmetry.space_group_name_H-M   'P 1'
#
loop_
_entity.id
_entity.type
_entity.pdbx_description
1 polymer ?
#
loop_
_entity_poly.entity_id
_entity_poly.type
_entity_poly.pdbx_seq_one_letter_code
_entity_poly.pdbx_strand_id
1 'polypeptide(L)'
;MTQANEWLTVESLDLEAQGVARNSEGKVVFIEGALPTEQVQVSVQRRKNNWEQAQVTALRRESSQRVRPQCPHFGVCGGCKMQHLHVGAQVATKQRALEDALWHLGKVRPEQLLRPIEGPAWRYRYRARLSVRYVAKKGKVLVGFHERKSSYVADMDSCEVLPLHLSALLLPLRTLIAGMEQRDRLPQIEVALGDAVTALVLRHLEPLSMADLQRLRDFAALYGVQWWLQSKGPDTVVRLDAEGPELCYTLPEFGISMPFRPTDFTQVNHQINRVLVARAVRLLQPGPDERVIDWFCGLGNFTLPLATLCREVLGIEGSESLVQRARDNAARNGLAERATFTARNLFELTPTDLASFGGADKWLVDPPREGAFALAKILADVAADPTMAPGYRLPGRIVYVSCNPATLARDAGLLVHQAGYRCMAAGAVNMFPHTAHVESLAVFER
;
A
#
# COMPACT_ATOMS: atom_id res chain seq x y z
N MET A 1 31.16 3.54 21.59
CA MET A 1 30.00 4.48 21.61
C MET A 1 30.30 5.61 20.65
N THR A 2 29.35 5.99 19.78
CA THR A 2 29.54 7.13 18.87
C THR A 2 29.87 8.38 19.66
N GLN A 3 31.00 9.01 19.36
CA GLN A 3 31.48 10.22 20.06
C GLN A 3 30.75 11.45 19.50
N ALA A 4 30.51 12.47 20.30
CA ALA A 4 29.76 13.66 19.95
C ALA A 4 30.29 14.42 18.71
N ASN A 5 31.60 14.31 18.43
CA ASN A 5 32.27 14.99 17.29
C ASN A 5 32.76 14.01 16.22
N GLU A 6 32.34 12.75 16.25
CA GLU A 6 32.71 11.76 15.24
C GLU A 6 32.00 12.02 13.91
N TRP A 7 32.77 11.99 12.83
CA TRP A 7 32.22 12.02 11.48
C TRP A 7 32.00 10.61 10.97
N LEU A 8 30.71 10.24 10.76
CA LEU A 8 30.32 8.95 10.24
C LEU A 8 30.11 9.03 8.72
N THR A 9 30.61 8.03 8.00
CA THR A 9 30.32 7.87 6.57
C THR A 9 29.10 6.95 6.42
N VAL A 10 28.07 7.42 5.75
CA VAL A 10 26.84 6.66 5.52
C VAL A 10 27.04 5.68 4.36
N GLU A 11 26.87 4.40 4.61
CA GLU A 11 27.13 3.31 3.66
C GLU A 11 25.90 2.98 2.80
N SER A 12 24.71 2.96 3.41
CA SER A 12 23.44 2.55 2.75
C SER A 12 22.22 3.18 3.41
N LEU A 13 21.03 2.88 2.90
CA LEU A 13 19.75 3.14 3.56
C LEU A 13 19.09 1.82 3.98
N ASP A 14 18.47 1.84 5.16
CA ASP A 14 17.61 0.74 5.59
C ASP A 14 16.20 0.84 5.03
N LEU A 15 15.35 -0.15 5.35
CA LEU A 15 13.94 -0.20 4.94
C LEU A 15 13.06 0.89 5.60
N GLU A 16 13.58 1.61 6.61
CA GLU A 16 12.89 2.73 7.27
C GLU A 16 13.38 4.10 6.75
N ALA A 17 14.22 4.09 5.70
CA ALA A 17 14.87 5.26 5.12
C ALA A 17 15.83 5.97 6.08
N GLN A 18 16.49 5.21 6.97
CA GLN A 18 17.56 5.70 7.81
C GLN A 18 18.91 5.38 7.16
N GLY A 19 19.84 6.34 7.19
CA GLY A 19 21.21 6.09 6.78
C GLY A 19 21.86 5.08 7.71
N VAL A 20 22.58 4.12 7.17
CA VAL A 20 23.33 3.12 7.93
C VAL A 20 24.81 3.47 7.88
N ALA A 21 25.45 3.60 9.04
CA ALA A 21 26.86 3.85 9.18
C ALA A 21 27.45 2.95 10.27
N ARG A 22 28.78 2.93 10.38
CA ARG A 22 29.49 2.30 11.50
C ARG A 22 30.31 3.36 12.24
N ASN A 23 30.27 3.32 13.58
CA ASN A 23 31.12 4.15 14.39
C ASN A 23 32.58 3.57 14.49
N SER A 24 33.46 4.29 15.12
CA SER A 24 34.86 3.89 15.32
C SER A 24 35.06 2.55 16.04
N GLU A 25 34.05 2.07 16.76
CA GLU A 25 34.04 0.75 17.42
C GLU A 25 33.40 -0.36 16.49
N GLY A 26 33.06 -0.03 15.24
CA GLY A 26 32.41 -0.96 14.31
C GLY A 26 30.90 -1.18 14.54
N LYS A 27 30.30 -0.48 15.51
CA LYS A 27 28.91 -0.60 15.87
C LYS A 27 28.02 0.08 14.83
N VAL A 28 26.90 -0.57 14.46
CA VAL A 28 25.94 -0.03 13.49
C VAL A 28 25.19 1.16 14.09
N VAL A 29 25.09 2.23 13.31
CA VAL A 29 24.33 3.44 13.64
C VAL A 29 23.30 3.71 12.57
N PHE A 30 22.01 3.68 12.95
CA PHE A 30 20.89 4.06 12.11
C PHE A 30 20.63 5.55 12.26
N ILE A 31 20.75 6.30 11.17
CA ILE A 31 20.80 7.76 11.20
C ILE A 31 19.62 8.34 10.45
N GLU A 32 18.73 9.00 11.17
CA GLU A 32 17.59 9.69 10.56
C GLU A 32 18.07 10.93 9.80
N GLY A 33 17.60 11.08 8.54
CA GLY A 33 17.89 12.21 7.68
C GLY A 33 19.23 12.13 6.94
N ALA A 34 20.03 11.07 7.13
CA ALA A 34 21.28 10.85 6.41
C ALA A 34 21.07 10.02 5.13
N LEU A 35 21.89 10.28 4.13
CA LEU A 35 21.86 9.60 2.82
C LEU A 35 23.20 8.90 2.54
N PRO A 36 23.20 7.83 1.73
CA PRO A 36 24.43 7.14 1.34
C PRO A 36 25.48 8.10 0.76
N THR A 37 26.74 7.83 1.07
CA THR A 37 27.93 8.62 0.71
C THR A 37 28.13 9.92 1.49
N GLU A 38 27.21 10.29 2.36
CA GLU A 38 27.34 11.49 3.20
C GLU A 38 28.32 11.28 4.36
N GLN A 39 28.95 12.38 4.78
CA GLN A 39 29.69 12.44 6.03
C GLN A 39 28.91 13.32 7.01
N VAL A 40 28.50 12.72 8.11
CA VAL A 40 27.58 13.33 9.07
C VAL A 40 28.11 13.27 10.50
N GLN A 41 27.76 14.29 11.28
CA GLN A 41 27.78 14.20 12.75
C GLN A 41 26.36 13.94 13.23
N VAL A 42 26.22 13.26 14.36
CA VAL A 42 24.92 12.79 14.82
C VAL A 42 24.73 13.01 16.33
N SER A 43 23.47 13.18 16.71
CA SER A 43 23.02 13.08 18.10
C SER A 43 22.38 11.71 18.31
N VAL A 44 22.96 10.91 19.18
CA VAL A 44 22.46 9.57 19.51
C VAL A 44 21.25 9.68 20.42
N GLN A 45 20.09 9.17 19.94
CA GLN A 45 18.81 9.19 20.66
C GLN A 45 18.55 7.91 21.45
N ARG A 46 19.00 6.77 20.91
CA ARG A 46 18.81 5.44 21.54
C ARG A 46 20.03 4.57 21.35
N ARG A 47 20.40 3.85 22.41
CA ARG A 47 21.54 2.92 22.40
C ARG A 47 21.10 1.52 22.77
N LYS A 48 21.60 0.53 22.04
CA LYS A 48 21.52 -0.89 22.33
C LYS A 48 22.91 -1.51 22.24
N ASN A 49 23.06 -2.77 22.64
CA ASN A 49 24.39 -3.41 22.67
C ASN A 49 25.00 -3.45 21.25
N ASN A 50 24.23 -3.78 20.23
CA ASN A 50 24.71 -4.03 18.87
C ASN A 50 24.46 -2.88 17.89
N TRP A 51 23.66 -1.87 18.25
CA TRP A 51 23.32 -0.75 17.37
C TRP A 51 22.94 0.51 18.15
N GLU A 52 23.02 1.64 17.45
CA GLU A 52 22.56 2.95 17.92
C GLU A 52 21.58 3.57 16.95
N GLN A 53 20.67 4.41 17.43
CA GLN A 53 19.77 5.22 16.61
C GLN A 53 20.10 6.69 16.87
N ALA A 54 20.29 7.44 15.80
CA ALA A 54 20.77 8.79 15.85
C ALA A 54 20.05 9.69 14.82
N GLN A 55 20.23 10.99 14.98
CA GLN A 55 19.75 12.00 14.04
C GLN A 55 20.92 12.86 13.60
N VAL A 56 20.92 13.26 12.31
CA VAL A 56 21.92 14.17 11.75
C VAL A 56 21.89 15.50 12.48
N THR A 57 23.07 15.99 12.89
CA THR A 57 23.26 17.33 13.46
C THR A 57 24.11 18.22 12.58
N ALA A 58 25.02 17.63 11.78
CA ALA A 58 25.85 18.37 10.82
C ALA A 58 26.19 17.49 9.61
N LEU A 59 26.30 18.13 8.45
CA LEU A 59 26.72 17.55 7.18
C LEU A 59 28.02 18.22 6.73
N ARG A 60 29.06 17.42 6.46
CA ARG A 60 30.33 17.91 5.88
C ARG A 60 30.42 17.61 4.39
N ARG A 61 29.87 16.47 3.96
CA ARG A 61 29.80 16.05 2.56
C ARG A 61 28.38 15.59 2.26
N GLU A 62 27.71 16.23 1.34
CA GLU A 62 26.37 15.87 0.90
C GLU A 62 26.40 14.82 -0.21
N SER A 63 25.39 13.96 -0.25
CA SER A 63 25.14 13.05 -1.36
C SER A 63 24.71 13.84 -2.61
N SER A 64 25.21 13.46 -3.78
CA SER A 64 24.74 14.01 -5.06
C SER A 64 23.25 13.75 -5.32
N GLN A 65 22.64 12.84 -4.56
CA GLN A 65 21.22 12.51 -4.62
C GLN A 65 20.38 13.28 -3.59
N ARG A 66 20.99 14.13 -2.77
CA ARG A 66 20.26 14.97 -1.82
C ARG A 66 19.52 16.08 -2.56
N VAL A 67 18.25 16.24 -2.22
CA VAL A 67 17.41 17.32 -2.75
C VAL A 67 16.71 18.05 -1.60
N ARG A 68 16.32 19.30 -1.84
CA ARG A 68 15.49 20.05 -0.89
C ARG A 68 14.08 19.45 -0.91
N PRO A 69 13.52 19.04 0.25
CA PRO A 69 12.13 18.60 0.34
C PRO A 69 11.15 19.66 -0.17
N GLN A 70 10.20 19.26 -1.01
CA GLN A 70 9.19 20.18 -1.55
C GLN A 70 8.11 20.51 -0.51
N CYS A 71 7.77 19.54 0.36
CA CYS A 71 6.75 19.73 1.38
C CYS A 71 7.30 20.54 2.57
N PRO A 72 6.70 21.68 2.97
CA PRO A 72 7.15 22.46 4.11
C PRO A 72 7.01 21.74 5.45
N HIS A 73 6.16 20.72 5.50
CA HIS A 73 5.92 19.90 6.71
C HIS A 73 6.81 18.67 6.80
N PHE A 74 7.75 18.47 5.84
CA PHE A 74 8.69 17.36 5.91
C PHE A 74 9.59 17.48 7.15
N GLY A 75 9.79 16.34 7.85
CA GLY A 75 10.53 16.31 9.11
C GLY A 75 9.62 16.43 10.35
N VAL A 76 8.47 17.11 10.25
CA VAL A 76 7.47 17.17 11.33
C VAL A 76 6.37 16.14 11.09
N CYS A 77 5.72 16.19 9.92
CA CYS A 77 4.70 15.23 9.51
C CYS A 77 5.31 13.84 9.31
N GLY A 78 4.67 12.80 9.87
CA GLY A 78 5.10 11.39 9.76
C GLY A 78 4.74 10.70 8.44
N GLY A 79 4.04 11.36 7.52
CA GLY A 79 3.54 10.76 6.29
C GLY A 79 4.63 10.44 5.26
N CYS A 80 5.73 11.18 5.24
CA CYS A 80 6.84 11.01 4.29
C CYS A 80 8.19 10.86 5.03
N LYS A 81 9.08 10.01 4.48
CA LYS A 81 10.39 9.74 5.07
C LYS A 81 11.56 10.08 4.13
N MET A 82 11.34 10.16 2.81
CA MET A 82 12.39 10.20 1.79
C MET A 82 12.38 11.44 0.89
N GLN A 83 11.68 12.52 1.24
CA GLN A 83 11.60 13.69 0.35
C GLN A 83 12.95 14.42 0.14
N HIS A 84 13.92 14.18 1.02
CA HIS A 84 15.29 14.70 0.90
C HIS A 84 16.18 13.89 -0.04
N LEU A 85 15.67 12.77 -0.58
CA LEU A 85 16.33 11.91 -1.55
C LEU A 85 15.67 12.06 -2.93
N HIS A 86 16.46 12.24 -3.99
CA HIS A 86 15.97 12.30 -5.36
C HIS A 86 15.10 11.08 -5.71
N VAL A 87 13.99 11.28 -6.43
CA VAL A 87 12.97 10.23 -6.68
C VAL A 87 13.57 9.01 -7.37
N GLY A 88 14.44 9.18 -8.37
CA GLY A 88 15.12 8.06 -9.00
C GLY A 88 15.98 7.24 -8.03
N ALA A 89 16.64 7.90 -7.08
CA ALA A 89 17.40 7.23 -6.03
C ALA A 89 16.49 6.52 -5.00
N GLN A 90 15.29 7.05 -4.73
CA GLN A 90 14.28 6.32 -3.94
C GLN A 90 13.88 5.00 -4.61
N VAL A 91 13.65 5.03 -5.93
CA VAL A 91 13.30 3.83 -6.71
C VAL A 91 14.44 2.82 -6.69
N ALA A 92 15.68 3.27 -6.90
CA ALA A 92 16.87 2.41 -6.84
C ALA A 92 17.05 1.77 -5.44
N THR A 93 16.81 2.54 -4.37
CA THR A 93 16.86 2.02 -3.00
C THR A 93 15.79 0.95 -2.77
N LYS A 94 14.56 1.15 -3.26
CA LYS A 94 13.47 0.18 -3.15
C LYS A 94 13.76 -1.09 -3.95
N GLN A 95 14.30 -0.94 -5.16
CA GLN A 95 14.72 -2.06 -5.98
C GLN A 95 15.81 -2.88 -5.28
N ARG A 96 16.82 -2.21 -4.73
CA ARG A 96 17.89 -2.86 -3.95
C ARG A 96 17.35 -3.59 -2.73
N ALA A 97 16.40 -3.00 -2.00
CA ALA A 97 15.78 -3.63 -0.84
C ALA A 97 15.04 -4.94 -1.21
N LEU A 98 14.39 -4.98 -2.39
CA LEU A 98 13.77 -6.20 -2.92
C LEU A 98 14.83 -7.27 -3.23
N GLU A 99 15.90 -6.90 -3.95
CA GLU A 99 16.97 -7.82 -4.33
C GLU A 99 17.67 -8.40 -3.10
N ASP A 100 18.01 -7.56 -2.12
CA ASP A 100 18.62 -7.98 -0.87
C ASP A 100 17.70 -8.92 -0.06
N ALA A 101 16.39 -8.64 0.01
CA ALA A 101 15.44 -9.51 0.67
C ALA A 101 15.37 -10.88 -0.02
N LEU A 102 15.19 -10.91 -1.34
CA LEU A 102 15.12 -12.16 -2.11
C LEU A 102 16.39 -13.01 -1.91
N TRP A 103 17.57 -12.38 -1.96
CA TRP A 103 18.84 -13.07 -1.80
C TRP A 103 19.13 -13.50 -0.35
N HIS A 104 19.01 -12.58 0.60
CA HIS A 104 19.44 -12.87 1.97
C HIS A 104 18.45 -13.68 2.77
N LEU A 105 17.13 -13.49 2.54
CA LEU A 105 16.07 -14.22 3.25
C LEU A 105 15.59 -15.44 2.47
N GLY A 106 15.24 -15.26 1.20
CA GLY A 106 14.68 -16.32 0.37
C GLY A 106 15.73 -17.23 -0.28
N LYS A 107 16.99 -16.81 -0.34
CA LYS A 107 18.06 -17.45 -1.14
C LYS A 107 17.67 -17.60 -2.61
N VAL A 108 16.86 -16.68 -3.12
CA VAL A 108 16.34 -16.66 -4.48
C VAL A 108 17.01 -15.55 -5.28
N ARG A 109 17.39 -15.87 -6.51
CA ARG A 109 17.84 -14.90 -7.51
C ARG A 109 16.89 -14.96 -8.70
N PRO A 110 16.22 -13.85 -9.05
CA PRO A 110 15.44 -13.82 -10.29
C PRO A 110 16.36 -13.91 -11.50
N GLU A 111 15.92 -14.59 -12.55
CA GLU A 111 16.68 -14.68 -13.82
C GLU A 111 16.74 -13.29 -14.49
N GLN A 112 15.69 -12.48 -14.34
CA GLN A 112 15.62 -11.12 -14.85
C GLN A 112 15.20 -10.12 -13.77
N LEU A 113 15.90 -9.00 -13.68
CA LEU A 113 15.44 -7.82 -12.93
C LEU A 113 14.55 -6.97 -13.84
N LEU A 114 13.29 -6.82 -13.44
CA LEU A 114 12.34 -5.98 -14.15
C LEU A 114 12.66 -4.51 -13.90
N ARG A 115 12.52 -3.68 -14.93
CA ARG A 115 12.53 -2.23 -14.73
C ARG A 115 11.44 -1.86 -13.72
N PRO A 116 11.76 -1.12 -12.65
CA PRO A 116 10.78 -0.68 -11.67
C PRO A 116 9.58 0.03 -12.31
N ILE A 117 8.41 -0.17 -11.73
CA ILE A 117 7.24 0.66 -12.07
C ILE A 117 7.35 1.95 -11.28
N GLU A 118 7.32 3.07 -11.99
CA GLU A 118 7.36 4.40 -11.42
C GLU A 118 6.38 5.34 -12.15
N GLY A 119 6.01 6.43 -11.52
CA GLY A 119 5.11 7.43 -12.04
C GLY A 119 5.26 8.76 -11.30
N PRO A 120 4.27 9.67 -11.37
CA PRO A 120 4.32 10.94 -10.66
C PRO A 120 4.60 10.75 -9.18
N ALA A 121 5.61 11.45 -8.66
CA ALA A 121 6.00 11.36 -7.27
C ALA A 121 5.11 12.20 -6.32
N TRP A 122 4.36 13.13 -6.88
CA TRP A 122 3.50 14.06 -6.17
C TRP A 122 2.05 13.93 -6.63
N ARG A 123 1.10 14.37 -5.79
CA ARG A 123 -0.35 14.39 -6.10
C ARG A 123 -0.95 13.01 -6.41
N TYR A 124 -0.29 11.94 -5.94
CA TYR A 124 -0.63 10.56 -6.28
C TYR A 124 -1.58 9.88 -5.29
N ARG A 125 -1.76 10.44 -4.08
CA ARG A 125 -2.40 9.74 -2.96
C ARG A 125 -3.90 9.97 -2.95
N TYR A 126 -4.65 9.00 -3.45
CA TYR A 126 -6.11 9.02 -3.58
C TYR A 126 -6.84 8.50 -2.33
N ARG A 127 -6.12 7.97 -1.36
CA ARG A 127 -6.68 7.56 -0.07
C ARG A 127 -5.83 8.09 1.08
N ALA A 128 -6.50 8.64 2.09
CA ALA A 128 -5.83 9.14 3.27
C ALA A 128 -6.74 9.04 4.49
N ARG A 129 -6.13 8.87 5.65
CA ARG A 129 -6.78 9.01 6.94
C ARG A 129 -6.20 10.23 7.62
N LEU A 130 -7.00 11.28 7.70
CA LEU A 130 -6.65 12.53 8.36
C LEU A 130 -7.14 12.45 9.81
N SER A 131 -6.23 12.66 10.74
CA SER A 131 -6.58 12.82 12.15
C SER A 131 -7.12 14.22 12.39
N VAL A 132 -8.14 14.34 13.21
CA VAL A 132 -8.76 15.59 13.62
C VAL A 132 -8.56 15.78 15.11
N ARG A 133 -8.14 16.97 15.54
CA ARG A 133 -7.93 17.27 16.95
C ARG A 133 -8.31 18.71 17.27
N TYR A 134 -9.27 18.88 18.16
CA TYR A 134 -9.51 20.17 18.82
C TYR A 134 -8.51 20.35 19.96
N VAL A 135 -7.68 21.38 19.88
CA VAL A 135 -6.68 21.74 20.90
C VAL A 135 -7.26 22.88 21.74
N ALA A 136 -7.98 22.53 22.80
CA ALA A 136 -8.70 23.50 23.65
C ALA A 136 -7.81 24.65 24.15
N LYS A 137 -6.57 24.36 24.61
CA LYS A 137 -5.59 25.35 25.09
C LYS A 137 -5.24 26.43 24.03
N LYS A 138 -5.38 26.09 22.74
CA LYS A 138 -5.05 26.98 21.61
C LYS A 138 -6.32 27.49 20.90
N GLY A 139 -7.50 27.02 21.30
CA GLY A 139 -8.76 27.31 20.58
C GLY A 139 -8.73 26.90 19.10
N LYS A 140 -7.92 25.90 18.72
CA LYS A 140 -7.61 25.58 17.33
C LYS A 140 -7.97 24.12 17.00
N VAL A 141 -8.56 23.89 15.84
CA VAL A 141 -8.72 22.56 15.25
C VAL A 141 -7.52 22.26 14.35
N LEU A 142 -6.96 21.08 14.47
CA LEU A 142 -5.95 20.53 13.57
C LEU A 142 -6.59 19.41 12.75
N VAL A 143 -6.30 19.39 11.44
CA VAL A 143 -6.67 18.33 10.50
C VAL A 143 -5.43 17.97 9.69
N GLY A 144 -5.01 16.71 9.74
CA GLY A 144 -3.80 16.28 9.04
C GLY A 144 -3.30 14.92 9.47
N PHE A 145 -2.03 14.63 9.20
CA PHE A 145 -1.38 13.40 9.62
C PHE A 145 -0.73 13.58 11.00
N HIS A 146 -0.40 12.46 11.64
CA HIS A 146 0.37 12.50 12.89
C HIS A 146 1.79 13.02 12.64
N GLU A 147 2.34 13.67 13.65
CA GLU A 147 3.77 13.98 13.68
C GLU A 147 4.61 12.71 13.72
N ARG A 148 5.87 12.83 13.34
CA ARG A 148 6.82 11.70 13.38
C ARG A 148 7.01 11.23 14.82
N LYS A 149 6.91 9.91 15.04
CA LYS A 149 7.09 9.26 16.34
C LYS A 149 6.24 9.86 17.49
N SER A 150 5.07 10.42 17.13
CA SER A 150 4.17 11.10 18.05
C SER A 150 2.72 10.73 17.77
N SER A 151 1.86 10.85 18.77
CA SER A 151 0.40 10.78 18.64
C SER A 151 -0.24 12.14 18.37
N TYR A 152 0.53 13.22 18.33
CA TYR A 152 0.02 14.54 18.00
C TYR A 152 -0.28 14.68 16.52
N VAL A 153 -1.26 15.51 16.19
CA VAL A 153 -1.57 15.87 14.80
C VAL A 153 -0.66 17.02 14.39
N ALA A 154 0.04 16.86 13.27
CA ALA A 154 0.89 17.91 12.71
C ALA A 154 0.05 19.12 12.32
N ASP A 155 0.55 20.30 12.68
CA ASP A 155 -0.07 21.56 12.27
C ASP A 155 0.32 21.88 10.83
N MET A 156 -0.44 21.32 9.88
CA MET A 156 -0.15 21.41 8.46
C MET A 156 -1.31 22.07 7.70
N ASP A 157 -0.99 22.90 6.74
CA ASP A 157 -1.93 23.64 5.88
C ASP A 157 -2.01 23.07 4.45
N SER A 158 -1.06 22.24 4.07
CA SER A 158 -0.95 21.61 2.75
C SER A 158 -0.36 20.21 2.83
N CYS A 159 -0.52 19.41 1.77
CA CYS A 159 0.12 18.13 1.62
C CYS A 159 0.44 17.85 0.15
N GLU A 160 1.74 17.77 -0.18
CA GLU A 160 2.21 17.66 -1.55
C GLU A 160 1.93 16.30 -2.22
N VAL A 161 1.66 15.25 -1.43
CA VAL A 161 1.31 13.93 -1.98
C VAL A 161 -0.18 13.75 -2.23
N LEU A 162 -1.05 14.56 -1.59
CA LEU A 162 -2.49 14.59 -1.89
C LEU A 162 -2.74 15.34 -3.20
N PRO A 163 -3.76 14.99 -4.01
CA PRO A 163 -4.25 15.80 -5.10
C PRO A 163 -4.50 17.25 -4.68
N LEU A 164 -4.28 18.21 -5.58
CA LEU A 164 -4.32 19.65 -5.25
C LEU A 164 -5.61 20.07 -4.56
N HIS A 165 -6.75 19.63 -5.10
CA HIS A 165 -8.06 19.96 -4.52
C HIS A 165 -8.22 19.41 -3.09
N LEU A 166 -7.68 18.23 -2.79
CA LEU A 166 -7.69 17.69 -1.43
C LEU A 166 -6.73 18.40 -0.48
N SER A 167 -5.52 18.71 -0.96
CA SER A 167 -4.56 19.49 -0.19
C SER A 167 -5.15 20.84 0.20
N ALA A 168 -5.87 21.50 -0.73
CA ALA A 168 -6.55 22.77 -0.50
C ALA A 168 -7.71 22.68 0.53
N LEU A 169 -8.26 21.48 0.76
CA LEU A 169 -9.35 21.29 1.75
C LEU A 169 -8.86 21.28 3.20
N LEU A 170 -7.56 21.15 3.49
CA LEU A 170 -7.08 21.01 4.87
C LEU A 170 -7.49 22.21 5.75
N LEU A 171 -7.33 23.44 5.28
CA LEU A 171 -7.75 24.64 6.02
C LEU A 171 -9.28 24.80 6.08
N PRO A 172 -10.04 24.67 4.96
CA PRO A 172 -11.51 24.65 5.01
C PRO A 172 -12.09 23.59 5.97
N LEU A 173 -11.52 22.38 6.00
CA LEU A 173 -11.94 21.34 6.95
C LEU A 173 -11.72 21.76 8.41
N ARG A 174 -10.62 22.44 8.72
CA ARG A 174 -10.39 22.97 10.07
C ARG A 174 -11.47 23.99 10.44
N THR A 175 -11.82 24.88 9.52
CA THR A 175 -12.86 25.89 9.72
C THR A 175 -14.23 25.26 9.91
N LEU A 176 -14.59 24.27 9.06
CA LEU A 176 -15.81 23.50 9.19
C LEU A 176 -15.93 22.87 10.58
N ILE A 177 -14.92 22.07 10.97
CA ILE A 177 -14.92 21.35 12.25
C ILE A 177 -14.93 22.32 13.43
N ALA A 178 -14.21 23.45 13.37
CA ALA A 178 -14.23 24.44 14.44
C ALA A 178 -15.61 25.06 14.67
N GLY A 179 -16.43 25.16 13.62
CA GLY A 179 -17.82 25.65 13.69
C GLY A 179 -18.84 24.60 14.14
N MET A 180 -18.46 23.31 14.24
CA MET A 180 -19.38 22.25 14.65
C MET A 180 -19.57 22.21 16.18
N GLU A 181 -20.75 21.82 16.60
CA GLU A 181 -21.10 21.67 18.02
C GLU A 181 -20.27 20.56 18.68
N GLN A 182 -20.10 19.44 17.96
CA GLN A 182 -19.35 18.26 18.42
C GLN A 182 -17.87 18.25 18.03
N ARG A 183 -17.24 19.43 17.82
CA ARG A 183 -15.85 19.57 17.30
C ARG A 183 -14.79 18.79 18.05
N ASP A 184 -14.98 18.46 19.32
CA ASP A 184 -14.07 17.67 20.16
C ASP A 184 -14.36 16.16 20.09
N ARG A 185 -15.48 15.75 19.45
CA ARG A 185 -15.94 14.40 19.25
C ARG A 185 -15.77 13.86 17.84
N LEU A 186 -14.98 14.55 17.02
CA LEU A 186 -14.72 14.21 15.61
C LEU A 186 -13.23 13.85 15.44
N PRO A 187 -12.84 12.58 15.66
CA PRO A 187 -11.42 12.21 15.71
C PRO A 187 -10.76 12.06 14.35
N GLN A 188 -11.52 11.88 13.26
CA GLN A 188 -10.96 11.44 11.99
C GLN A 188 -11.84 11.80 10.80
N ILE A 189 -11.18 12.11 9.68
CA ILE A 189 -11.78 12.17 8.34
C ILE A 189 -10.98 11.20 7.44
N GLU A 190 -11.65 10.16 6.91
CA GLU A 190 -11.06 9.36 5.85
C GLU A 190 -11.41 9.95 4.49
N VAL A 191 -10.43 9.87 3.59
CA VAL A 191 -10.56 10.37 2.22
C VAL A 191 -10.49 9.18 1.28
N ALA A 192 -11.44 9.10 0.35
CA ALA A 192 -11.43 8.15 -0.75
C ALA A 192 -11.80 8.88 -2.05
N LEU A 193 -10.92 8.85 -3.03
CA LEU A 193 -11.16 9.42 -4.34
C LEU A 193 -11.49 8.34 -5.35
N GLY A 194 -12.55 8.58 -6.11
CA GLY A 194 -12.77 7.95 -7.40
C GLY A 194 -12.29 8.84 -8.55
N ASP A 195 -12.58 8.43 -9.76
CA ASP A 195 -12.22 9.21 -10.96
C ASP A 195 -13.00 10.55 -11.04
N ALA A 196 -14.24 10.58 -10.53
CA ALA A 196 -15.13 11.76 -10.57
C ALA A 196 -15.61 12.24 -9.19
N VAL A 197 -15.31 11.52 -8.12
CA VAL A 197 -15.90 11.75 -6.80
C VAL A 197 -14.82 11.84 -5.74
N THR A 198 -14.94 12.83 -4.86
CA THR A 198 -14.18 12.93 -3.62
C THR A 198 -15.10 12.61 -2.45
N ALA A 199 -14.94 11.43 -1.85
CA ALA A 199 -15.67 11.01 -0.67
C ALA A 199 -14.86 11.31 0.60
N LEU A 200 -15.53 11.92 1.59
CA LEU A 200 -15.00 12.21 2.91
C LEU A 200 -15.85 11.47 3.95
N VAL A 201 -15.23 10.58 4.73
CA VAL A 201 -15.90 9.86 5.81
C VAL A 201 -15.58 10.54 7.12
N LEU A 202 -16.57 11.19 7.71
CA LEU A 202 -16.42 11.83 9.03
C LEU A 202 -16.75 10.82 10.12
N ARG A 203 -15.76 10.48 10.94
CA ARG A 203 -15.99 9.72 12.16
C ARG A 203 -16.49 10.65 13.26
N HIS A 204 -17.62 10.29 13.86
CA HIS A 204 -18.21 11.01 14.98
C HIS A 204 -18.47 10.05 16.15
N LEU A 205 -18.18 10.50 17.37
CA LEU A 205 -18.33 9.70 18.59
C LEU A 205 -19.68 9.92 19.27
N GLU A 206 -20.36 11.02 18.92
CA GLU A 206 -21.69 11.41 19.38
C GLU A 206 -22.57 11.75 18.17
N PRO A 207 -23.90 11.65 18.26
CA PRO A 207 -24.80 12.05 17.19
C PRO A 207 -24.59 13.51 16.78
N LEU A 208 -24.60 13.76 15.47
CA LEU A 208 -24.51 15.11 14.93
C LEU A 208 -25.86 15.84 15.00
N SER A 209 -25.83 17.13 15.34
CA SER A 209 -27.04 17.95 15.32
C SER A 209 -27.49 18.26 13.88
N MET A 210 -28.76 18.67 13.73
CA MET A 210 -29.26 19.09 12.41
C MET A 210 -28.45 20.27 11.84
N ALA A 211 -27.98 21.17 12.71
CA ALA A 211 -27.12 22.29 12.29
C ALA A 211 -25.76 21.79 11.78
N ASP A 212 -25.16 20.78 12.43
CA ASP A 212 -23.91 20.19 11.98
C ASP A 212 -24.07 19.42 10.65
N LEU A 213 -25.18 18.68 10.49
CA LEU A 213 -25.51 18.03 9.22
C LEU A 213 -25.69 19.06 8.09
N GLN A 214 -26.32 20.21 8.38
CA GLN A 214 -26.45 21.27 7.36
C GLN A 214 -25.10 21.89 6.99
N ARG A 215 -24.22 22.13 7.97
CA ARG A 215 -22.83 22.60 7.69
C ARG A 215 -22.07 21.65 6.79
N LEU A 216 -22.24 20.33 6.98
CA LEU A 216 -21.62 19.34 6.10
C LEU A 216 -22.17 19.43 4.66
N ARG A 217 -23.49 19.63 4.49
CA ARG A 217 -24.12 19.80 3.17
C ARG A 217 -23.64 21.07 2.46
N ASP A 218 -23.59 22.18 3.20
CA ASP A 218 -23.10 23.46 2.67
C ASP A 218 -21.65 23.33 2.21
N PHE A 219 -20.82 22.63 3.01
CA PHE A 219 -19.44 22.34 2.63
C PHE A 219 -19.37 21.44 1.40
N ALA A 220 -20.21 20.40 1.32
CA ALA A 220 -20.27 19.50 0.17
C ALA A 220 -20.62 20.25 -1.12
N ALA A 221 -21.61 21.12 -1.06
CA ALA A 221 -22.02 21.97 -2.20
C ALA A 221 -20.91 22.93 -2.64
N LEU A 222 -20.21 23.56 -1.68
CA LEU A 222 -19.15 24.53 -1.98
C LEU A 222 -17.89 23.89 -2.59
N TYR A 223 -17.49 22.70 -2.10
CA TYR A 223 -16.22 22.07 -2.46
C TYR A 223 -16.36 20.84 -3.38
N GLY A 224 -17.57 20.46 -3.78
CA GLY A 224 -17.81 19.32 -4.68
C GLY A 224 -17.42 17.97 -4.06
N VAL A 225 -17.67 17.78 -2.76
CA VAL A 225 -17.34 16.52 -2.05
C VAL A 225 -18.60 15.79 -1.62
N GLN A 226 -18.46 14.51 -1.32
CA GLN A 226 -19.52 13.70 -0.73
C GLN A 226 -19.18 13.34 0.71
N TRP A 227 -20.11 13.59 1.63
CA TRP A 227 -19.95 13.15 3.02
C TRP A 227 -20.52 11.76 3.26
N TRP A 228 -19.77 10.99 4.00
CA TRP A 228 -20.17 9.73 4.62
C TRP A 228 -19.97 9.87 6.13
N LEU A 229 -20.83 9.28 6.91
CA LEU A 229 -20.81 9.35 8.38
C LEU A 229 -20.46 7.99 8.95
N GLN A 230 -19.61 7.97 9.96
CA GLN A 230 -19.20 6.77 10.68
C GLN A 230 -19.36 6.96 12.18
N SER A 231 -20.32 6.25 12.77
CA SER A 231 -20.60 6.33 14.22
C SER A 231 -19.78 5.35 15.05
N LYS A 232 -19.44 4.17 14.52
CA LYS A 232 -18.70 3.09 15.21
C LYS A 232 -17.69 2.43 14.28
N GLY A 233 -17.87 1.15 13.99
CA GLY A 233 -17.03 0.36 13.10
C GLY A 233 -17.24 0.68 11.61
N PRO A 234 -16.46 0.04 10.72
CA PRO A 234 -16.58 0.23 9.26
C PRO A 234 -18.00 -0.07 8.72
N ASP A 235 -18.73 -0.99 9.35
CA ASP A 235 -20.08 -1.39 8.96
C ASP A 235 -21.13 -0.28 9.17
N THR A 236 -20.80 0.72 9.99
CA THR A 236 -21.69 1.86 10.28
C THR A 236 -21.51 3.02 9.31
N VAL A 237 -20.64 2.86 8.30
CA VAL A 237 -20.40 3.91 7.31
C VAL A 237 -21.57 4.02 6.35
N VAL A 238 -22.26 5.16 6.41
CA VAL A 238 -23.41 5.49 5.57
C VAL A 238 -23.21 6.82 4.88
N ARG A 239 -23.76 6.96 3.69
CA ARG A 239 -23.74 8.21 2.94
C ARG A 239 -24.68 9.22 3.61
N LEU A 240 -24.24 10.48 3.74
CA LEU A 240 -25.07 11.55 4.33
C LEU A 240 -26.31 11.83 3.49
N ASP A 241 -26.15 11.95 2.18
CA ASP A 241 -27.23 12.14 1.23
C ASP A 241 -27.19 11.02 0.18
N ALA A 242 -28.35 10.40 -0.10
CA ALA A 242 -28.42 9.20 -0.96
C ALA A 242 -28.06 9.51 -2.44
N GLU A 243 -28.32 10.73 -2.89
CA GLU A 243 -28.15 11.14 -4.29
C GLU A 243 -26.70 11.51 -4.62
N GLY A 244 -26.37 11.47 -5.92
CA GLY A 244 -25.10 11.89 -6.49
C GLY A 244 -24.28 10.75 -7.08
N PRO A 245 -23.16 11.06 -7.74
CA PRO A 245 -22.36 10.07 -8.46
C PRO A 245 -21.75 9.00 -7.56
N GLU A 246 -21.51 7.85 -8.14
CA GLU A 246 -20.94 6.70 -7.47
C GLU A 246 -19.42 6.86 -7.32
N LEU A 247 -18.87 6.40 -6.20
CA LEU A 247 -17.42 6.33 -5.98
C LEU A 247 -16.87 5.15 -6.79
N CYS A 248 -16.09 5.46 -7.83
CA CYS A 248 -15.61 4.49 -8.80
C CYS A 248 -14.23 4.87 -9.32
N TYR A 249 -13.38 3.88 -9.62
CA TYR A 249 -12.19 4.07 -10.45
C TYR A 249 -12.26 3.16 -11.69
N THR A 250 -11.46 3.47 -12.70
CA THR A 250 -11.45 2.72 -13.96
C THR A 250 -10.09 2.09 -14.25
N LEU A 251 -10.14 0.95 -14.96
CA LEU A 251 -8.99 0.29 -15.58
C LEU A 251 -9.17 0.33 -17.11
N PRO A 252 -8.82 1.45 -17.75
CA PRO A 252 -9.20 1.74 -19.15
C PRO A 252 -8.65 0.74 -20.15
N GLU A 253 -7.45 0.17 -19.92
CA GLU A 253 -6.83 -0.82 -20.80
C GLU A 253 -7.73 -2.07 -20.98
N PHE A 254 -8.57 -2.37 -19.99
CA PHE A 254 -9.47 -3.53 -19.98
C PHE A 254 -10.95 -3.15 -20.13
N GLY A 255 -11.27 -1.85 -20.21
CA GLY A 255 -12.65 -1.35 -20.25
C GLY A 255 -13.42 -1.58 -18.93
N ILE A 256 -12.74 -1.73 -17.79
CA ILE A 256 -13.33 -2.08 -16.50
C ILE A 256 -13.64 -0.84 -15.67
N SER A 257 -14.85 -0.81 -15.10
CA SER A 257 -15.29 0.16 -14.10
C SER A 257 -15.41 -0.53 -12.74
N MET A 258 -14.81 0.06 -11.72
CA MET A 258 -14.68 -0.51 -10.37
C MET A 258 -15.36 0.37 -9.32
N PRO A 259 -16.68 0.25 -9.11
CA PRO A 259 -17.35 0.83 -7.96
C PRO A 259 -16.80 0.29 -6.64
N PHE A 260 -16.69 1.17 -5.66
CA PHE A 260 -16.22 0.79 -4.33
C PHE A 260 -16.82 1.68 -3.23
N ARG A 261 -16.79 1.23 -1.99
CA ARG A 261 -17.13 2.04 -0.82
C ARG A 261 -15.88 2.70 -0.24
N PRO A 262 -16.01 3.83 0.46
CA PRO A 262 -14.86 4.44 1.12
C PRO A 262 -14.13 3.52 2.11
N THR A 263 -14.82 2.50 2.63
CA THR A 263 -14.26 1.48 3.54
C THR A 263 -13.53 0.34 2.83
N ASP A 264 -13.77 0.15 1.55
CA ASP A 264 -13.14 -0.93 0.80
C ASP A 264 -11.66 -0.61 0.54
N PHE A 265 -10.81 -1.64 0.54
CA PHE A 265 -9.43 -1.45 0.17
C PHE A 265 -9.32 -1.16 -1.33
N THR A 266 -8.64 -0.09 -1.68
CA THR A 266 -8.20 0.23 -3.04
C THR A 266 -6.77 0.75 -3.00
N GLN A 267 -6.01 0.55 -4.07
CA GLN A 267 -4.64 1.06 -4.17
C GLN A 267 -4.63 2.59 -4.06
N VAL A 268 -3.74 3.14 -3.23
CA VAL A 268 -3.70 4.57 -2.94
C VAL A 268 -3.25 5.44 -4.13
N ASN A 269 -2.56 4.84 -5.09
CA ASN A 269 -2.03 5.47 -6.30
C ASN A 269 -2.70 4.84 -7.52
N HIS A 270 -3.81 5.41 -7.98
CA HIS A 270 -4.59 4.86 -9.07
C HIS A 270 -3.80 4.81 -10.39
N GLN A 271 -2.87 5.75 -10.62
CA GLN A 271 -2.04 5.75 -11.82
C GLN A 271 -1.07 4.56 -11.83
N ILE A 272 -0.39 4.31 -10.71
CA ILE A 272 0.48 3.14 -10.57
C ILE A 272 -0.34 1.85 -10.56
N ASN A 273 -1.54 1.82 -9.95
CA ASN A 273 -2.42 0.65 -9.98
C ASN A 273 -2.75 0.23 -11.42
N ARG A 274 -3.10 1.16 -12.29
CA ARG A 274 -3.37 0.88 -13.72
C ARG A 274 -2.16 0.21 -14.40
N VAL A 275 -0.96 0.74 -14.19
CA VAL A 275 0.28 0.19 -14.75
C VAL A 275 0.63 -1.16 -14.12
N LEU A 276 0.44 -1.31 -12.81
CA LEU A 276 0.70 -2.56 -12.08
C LEU A 276 -0.22 -3.68 -12.57
N VAL A 277 -1.54 -3.42 -12.67
CA VAL A 277 -2.52 -4.39 -13.19
C VAL A 277 -2.15 -4.81 -14.61
N ALA A 278 -1.93 -3.84 -15.50
CA ALA A 278 -1.55 -4.13 -16.89
C ALA A 278 -0.25 -4.95 -16.99
N ARG A 279 0.75 -4.63 -16.17
CA ARG A 279 2.02 -5.39 -16.15
C ARG A 279 1.84 -6.78 -15.56
N ALA A 280 1.10 -6.94 -14.47
CA ALA A 280 0.84 -8.23 -13.84
C ALA A 280 0.11 -9.17 -14.82
N VAL A 281 -0.91 -8.67 -15.50
CA VAL A 281 -1.64 -9.43 -16.52
C VAL A 281 -0.73 -9.83 -17.68
N ARG A 282 0.08 -8.91 -18.21
CA ARG A 282 1.06 -9.22 -19.27
C ARG A 282 2.11 -10.24 -18.83
N LEU A 283 2.57 -10.19 -17.60
CA LEU A 283 3.53 -11.16 -17.05
C LEU A 283 2.89 -12.51 -16.77
N LEU A 284 1.61 -12.54 -16.41
CA LEU A 284 0.87 -13.79 -16.23
C LEU A 284 0.60 -14.48 -17.57
N GLN A 285 0.43 -13.70 -18.67
CA GLN A 285 0.17 -14.19 -20.02
C GLN A 285 -1.05 -15.14 -20.08
N PRO A 286 -2.25 -14.72 -19.60
CA PRO A 286 -3.42 -15.59 -19.63
C PRO A 286 -3.83 -15.92 -21.08
N GLY A 287 -4.05 -17.19 -21.36
CA GLY A 287 -4.56 -17.67 -22.64
C GLY A 287 -6.09 -17.77 -22.65
N PRO A 288 -6.75 -17.70 -23.84
CA PRO A 288 -8.21 -17.69 -23.95
C PRO A 288 -8.88 -18.97 -23.43
N ASP A 289 -8.20 -20.11 -23.43
CA ASP A 289 -8.72 -21.39 -22.97
C ASP A 289 -8.29 -21.73 -21.53
N GLU A 290 -7.50 -20.87 -20.90
CA GLU A 290 -6.93 -21.11 -19.57
C GLU A 290 -7.90 -20.74 -18.46
N ARG A 291 -7.72 -21.41 -17.32
CA ARG A 291 -8.32 -21.10 -16.04
C ARG A 291 -7.28 -20.45 -15.13
N VAL A 292 -7.63 -19.34 -14.50
CA VAL A 292 -6.77 -18.59 -13.58
C VAL A 292 -7.40 -18.54 -12.19
N ILE A 293 -6.59 -18.61 -11.14
CA ILE A 293 -7.03 -18.26 -9.78
C ILE A 293 -6.35 -16.96 -9.36
N ASP A 294 -7.15 -16.03 -8.85
CA ASP A 294 -6.72 -14.76 -8.26
C ASP A 294 -6.90 -14.83 -6.74
N TRP A 295 -5.78 -14.98 -6.02
CA TRP A 295 -5.73 -15.13 -4.58
C TRP A 295 -5.65 -13.76 -3.91
N PHE A 296 -6.48 -13.54 -2.87
CA PHE A 296 -6.65 -12.24 -2.21
C PHE A 296 -7.24 -11.19 -3.15
N CYS A 297 -8.27 -11.57 -3.90
CA CYS A 297 -8.77 -10.81 -5.05
C CYS A 297 -9.43 -9.46 -4.70
N GLY A 298 -9.79 -9.22 -3.43
CA GLY A 298 -10.45 -8.00 -2.99
C GLY A 298 -11.74 -7.71 -3.77
N LEU A 299 -11.80 -6.54 -4.42
CA LEU A 299 -12.91 -6.10 -5.27
C LEU A 299 -12.89 -6.71 -6.68
N GLY A 300 -11.88 -7.53 -7.00
CA GLY A 300 -11.64 -8.01 -8.35
C GLY A 300 -10.68 -7.15 -9.18
N ASN A 301 -9.77 -6.41 -8.53
CA ASN A 301 -8.82 -5.48 -9.19
C ASN A 301 -7.96 -6.16 -10.26
N PHE A 302 -7.57 -7.42 -10.06
CA PHE A 302 -6.90 -8.25 -11.07
C PHE A 302 -7.85 -9.26 -11.72
N THR A 303 -8.81 -9.79 -10.95
CA THR A 303 -9.76 -10.80 -11.44
C THR A 303 -10.49 -10.35 -12.69
N LEU A 304 -11.06 -9.11 -12.68
CA LEU A 304 -11.87 -8.64 -13.79
C LEU A 304 -11.04 -8.37 -15.06
N PRO A 305 -9.87 -7.72 -15.00
CA PRO A 305 -8.94 -7.67 -16.14
C PRO A 305 -8.57 -9.04 -16.70
N LEU A 306 -8.26 -10.02 -15.85
CA LEU A 306 -7.95 -11.39 -16.28
C LEU A 306 -9.14 -12.05 -16.97
N ALA A 307 -10.36 -11.86 -16.46
CA ALA A 307 -11.58 -12.42 -17.05
C ALA A 307 -11.91 -11.87 -18.46
N THR A 308 -11.30 -10.75 -18.86
CA THR A 308 -11.42 -10.28 -20.25
C THR A 308 -10.59 -11.10 -21.24
N LEU A 309 -9.58 -11.86 -20.76
CA LEU A 309 -8.55 -12.47 -21.59
C LEU A 309 -8.52 -14.00 -21.53
N CYS A 310 -9.05 -14.62 -20.47
CA CYS A 310 -9.05 -16.07 -20.30
C CYS A 310 -10.47 -16.64 -20.21
N ARG A 311 -10.56 -17.98 -20.22
CA ARG A 311 -11.83 -18.69 -20.17
C ARG A 311 -12.58 -18.42 -18.87
N GLU A 312 -11.88 -18.52 -17.75
CA GLU A 312 -12.45 -18.48 -16.40
C GLU A 312 -11.45 -17.95 -15.40
N VAL A 313 -11.91 -17.12 -14.47
CA VAL A 313 -11.14 -16.69 -13.29
C VAL A 313 -11.94 -16.99 -12.03
N LEU A 314 -11.29 -17.65 -11.07
CA LEU A 314 -11.79 -17.79 -9.71
C LEU A 314 -11.06 -16.79 -8.80
N GLY A 315 -11.79 -15.80 -8.28
CA GLY A 315 -11.30 -14.89 -7.24
C GLY A 315 -11.56 -15.47 -5.85
N ILE A 316 -10.55 -15.50 -4.99
CA ILE A 316 -10.66 -15.99 -3.60
C ILE A 316 -10.26 -14.86 -2.65
N GLU A 317 -11.13 -14.58 -1.69
CA GLU A 317 -10.99 -13.45 -0.75
C GLU A 317 -11.44 -13.86 0.65
N GLY A 318 -10.83 -13.30 1.70
CA GLY A 318 -11.19 -13.60 3.09
C GLY A 318 -12.50 -12.97 3.57
N SER A 319 -12.93 -11.88 2.92
CA SER A 319 -14.10 -11.08 3.33
C SER A 319 -15.30 -11.34 2.43
N GLU A 320 -16.39 -11.90 2.99
CA GLU A 320 -17.65 -12.10 2.26
C GLU A 320 -18.22 -10.79 1.67
N SER A 321 -18.06 -9.67 2.38
CA SER A 321 -18.53 -8.38 1.89
C SER A 321 -17.75 -7.89 0.68
N LEU A 322 -16.45 -8.20 0.59
CA LEU A 322 -15.63 -7.91 -0.59
C LEU A 322 -15.94 -8.88 -1.74
N VAL A 323 -16.16 -10.15 -1.44
CA VAL A 323 -16.63 -11.17 -2.42
C VAL A 323 -17.95 -10.73 -3.07
N GLN A 324 -18.93 -10.28 -2.26
CA GLN A 324 -20.19 -9.80 -2.83
C GLN A 324 -19.97 -8.59 -3.74
N ARG A 325 -19.12 -7.66 -3.34
CA ARG A 325 -18.80 -6.49 -4.17
C ARG A 325 -18.06 -6.86 -5.45
N ALA A 326 -17.17 -7.85 -5.40
CA ALA A 326 -16.50 -8.37 -6.57
C ALA A 326 -17.49 -9.01 -7.56
N ARG A 327 -18.50 -9.74 -7.06
CA ARG A 327 -19.61 -10.27 -7.87
C ARG A 327 -20.41 -9.15 -8.53
N ASP A 328 -20.77 -8.10 -7.77
CA ASP A 328 -21.49 -6.93 -8.28
C ASP A 328 -20.67 -6.21 -9.37
N ASN A 329 -19.37 -6.06 -9.14
CA ASN A 329 -18.44 -5.48 -10.12
C ASN A 329 -18.33 -6.36 -11.38
N ALA A 330 -18.27 -7.68 -11.25
CA ALA A 330 -18.26 -8.59 -12.39
C ALA A 330 -19.56 -8.49 -13.22
N ALA A 331 -20.70 -8.48 -12.55
CA ALA A 331 -22.01 -8.33 -13.22
C ALA A 331 -22.09 -6.99 -13.97
N ARG A 332 -21.67 -5.90 -13.34
CA ARG A 332 -21.67 -4.56 -13.95
C ARG A 332 -20.80 -4.46 -15.21
N ASN A 333 -19.68 -5.18 -15.24
CA ASN A 333 -18.76 -5.21 -16.38
C ASN A 333 -19.08 -6.32 -17.39
N GLY A 334 -20.21 -7.05 -17.24
CA GLY A 334 -20.61 -8.14 -18.15
C GLY A 334 -19.70 -9.37 -18.06
N LEU A 335 -19.03 -9.60 -16.93
CA LEU A 335 -18.05 -10.67 -16.71
C LEU A 335 -18.52 -11.76 -15.73
N ALA A 336 -19.78 -11.74 -15.29
CA ALA A 336 -20.29 -12.66 -14.27
C ALA A 336 -20.18 -14.16 -14.66
N GLU A 337 -20.20 -14.47 -15.95
CA GLU A 337 -20.03 -15.84 -16.45
C GLU A 337 -18.57 -16.32 -16.47
N ARG A 338 -17.61 -15.37 -16.48
CA ARG A 338 -16.17 -15.68 -16.57
C ARG A 338 -15.43 -15.46 -15.26
N ALA A 339 -15.96 -14.63 -14.36
CA ALA A 339 -15.37 -14.32 -13.06
C ALA A 339 -16.29 -14.83 -11.96
N THR A 340 -15.85 -15.85 -11.26
CA THR A 340 -16.52 -16.40 -10.07
C THR A 340 -15.75 -16.05 -8.81
N PHE A 341 -16.44 -16.00 -7.68
CA PHE A 341 -15.81 -15.57 -6.42
C PHE A 341 -16.25 -16.42 -5.24
N THR A 342 -15.32 -16.72 -4.33
CA THR A 342 -15.60 -17.46 -3.11
C THR A 342 -14.89 -16.84 -1.91
N ALA A 343 -15.54 -16.91 -0.75
CA ALA A 343 -14.95 -16.46 0.51
C ALA A 343 -14.24 -17.63 1.20
N ARG A 344 -12.95 -17.42 1.57
CA ARG A 344 -12.18 -18.41 2.34
C ARG A 344 -11.08 -17.71 3.15
N ASN A 345 -10.85 -18.18 4.38
CA ASN A 345 -9.69 -17.74 5.15
C ASN A 345 -8.40 -18.27 4.49
N LEU A 346 -7.65 -17.38 3.85
CA LEU A 346 -6.47 -17.69 3.06
C LEU A 346 -5.22 -17.94 3.92
N PHE A 347 -5.29 -17.70 5.23
CA PHE A 347 -4.21 -17.98 6.18
C PHE A 347 -4.31 -19.35 6.81
N GLU A 348 -5.45 -20.03 6.63
CA GLU A 348 -5.74 -21.37 7.20
C GLU A 348 -6.08 -22.40 6.11
N LEU A 349 -5.53 -22.21 4.91
CA LEU A 349 -5.73 -23.13 3.79
C LEU A 349 -5.13 -24.52 4.09
N THR A 350 -5.83 -25.55 3.59
CA THR A 350 -5.40 -26.94 3.63
C THR A 350 -5.24 -27.50 2.21
N PRO A 351 -4.52 -28.62 2.01
CA PRO A 351 -4.48 -29.30 0.71
C PRO A 351 -5.86 -29.69 0.18
N THR A 352 -6.80 -30.03 1.07
CA THR A 352 -8.19 -30.35 0.72
C THR A 352 -8.92 -29.10 0.16
N ASP A 353 -8.68 -27.91 0.76
CA ASP A 353 -9.22 -26.67 0.22
C ASP A 353 -8.69 -26.40 -1.18
N LEU A 354 -7.37 -26.56 -1.37
CA LEU A 354 -6.76 -26.40 -2.67
C LEU A 354 -7.39 -27.32 -3.73
N ALA A 355 -7.56 -28.59 -3.39
CA ALA A 355 -8.22 -29.58 -4.26
C ALA A 355 -9.67 -29.19 -4.58
N SER A 356 -10.41 -28.64 -3.60
CA SER A 356 -11.82 -28.24 -3.78
C SER A 356 -12.00 -27.06 -4.75
N PHE A 357 -11.02 -26.15 -4.84
CA PHE A 357 -11.05 -25.07 -5.82
C PHE A 357 -10.77 -25.53 -7.25
N GLY A 358 -10.23 -26.75 -7.41
CA GLY A 358 -9.83 -27.32 -8.69
C GLY A 358 -8.52 -26.73 -9.23
N GLY A 359 -7.89 -27.44 -10.16
CA GLY A 359 -6.65 -27.00 -10.79
C GLY A 359 -6.84 -25.75 -11.64
N ALA A 360 -5.80 -24.92 -11.71
CA ALA A 360 -5.74 -23.77 -12.60
C ALA A 360 -4.40 -23.75 -13.33
N ASP A 361 -4.39 -23.17 -14.52
CA ASP A 361 -3.18 -23.09 -15.34
C ASP A 361 -2.20 -22.07 -14.76
N LYS A 362 -2.74 -20.97 -14.20
CA LYS A 362 -1.95 -19.85 -13.68
C LYS A 362 -2.57 -19.23 -12.42
N TRP A 363 -1.72 -18.63 -11.61
CA TRP A 363 -2.13 -17.92 -10.40
C TRP A 363 -1.66 -16.47 -10.40
N LEU A 364 -2.52 -15.58 -9.93
CA LEU A 364 -2.16 -14.26 -9.44
C LEU A 364 -2.30 -14.27 -7.92
N VAL A 365 -1.36 -13.67 -7.21
CA VAL A 365 -1.31 -13.63 -5.75
C VAL A 365 -0.99 -12.20 -5.32
N ASP A 366 -1.90 -11.53 -4.57
CA ASP A 366 -1.70 -10.15 -4.06
C ASP A 366 -2.07 -10.09 -2.56
N PRO A 367 -1.28 -10.72 -1.68
CA PRO A 367 -1.60 -10.85 -0.26
C PRO A 367 -1.34 -9.56 0.53
N PRO A 368 -1.91 -9.45 1.74
CA PRO A 368 -1.54 -8.40 2.69
C PRO A 368 -0.08 -8.53 3.15
N ARG A 369 0.34 -7.64 4.06
CA ARG A 369 1.75 -7.53 4.53
C ARG A 369 2.33 -8.83 5.11
N GLU A 370 1.50 -9.71 5.62
CA GLU A 370 1.83 -11.01 6.18
C GLU A 370 2.34 -11.99 5.11
N GLY A 371 2.07 -11.70 3.84
CA GLY A 371 2.37 -12.58 2.71
C GLY A 371 1.36 -13.73 2.57
N ALA A 372 1.65 -14.68 1.67
CA ALA A 372 0.82 -15.86 1.40
C ALA A 372 1.52 -17.15 1.86
N PHE A 373 2.03 -17.18 3.09
CA PHE A 373 2.82 -18.31 3.60
C PHE A 373 2.06 -19.64 3.51
N ALA A 374 0.80 -19.68 3.95
CA ALA A 374 -0.01 -20.91 3.91
C ALA A 374 -0.15 -21.44 2.48
N LEU A 375 -0.40 -20.52 1.52
CA LEU A 375 -0.53 -20.88 0.11
C LEU A 375 0.78 -21.40 -0.50
N ALA A 376 1.91 -20.72 -0.26
CA ALA A 376 3.22 -21.17 -0.72
C ALA A 376 3.64 -22.50 -0.08
N LYS A 377 3.31 -22.70 1.20
CA LYS A 377 3.58 -23.93 1.93
C LYS A 377 2.78 -25.11 1.37
N ILE A 378 1.48 -24.94 1.09
CA ILE A 378 0.65 -25.99 0.49
C ILE A 378 1.18 -26.41 -0.88
N LEU A 379 1.59 -25.44 -1.72
CA LEU A 379 2.20 -25.77 -3.01
C LEU A 379 3.47 -26.61 -2.84
N ALA A 380 4.29 -26.25 -1.86
CA ALA A 380 5.50 -27.01 -1.53
C ALA A 380 5.16 -28.44 -1.05
N ASP A 381 4.17 -28.58 -0.18
CA ASP A 381 3.74 -29.87 0.37
C ASP A 381 3.15 -30.77 -0.72
N VAL A 382 2.25 -30.24 -1.56
CA VAL A 382 1.65 -31.00 -2.68
C VAL A 382 2.69 -31.35 -3.75
N ALA A 383 3.70 -30.48 -3.97
CA ALA A 383 4.81 -30.80 -4.87
C ALA A 383 5.68 -31.95 -4.35
N ALA A 384 5.88 -32.00 -3.03
CA ALA A 384 6.66 -33.08 -2.37
C ALA A 384 5.85 -34.39 -2.24
N ASP A 385 4.56 -34.29 -1.95
CA ASP A 385 3.64 -35.43 -1.83
C ASP A 385 2.31 -35.18 -2.56
N PRO A 386 2.21 -35.55 -3.84
CA PRO A 386 0.98 -35.38 -4.63
C PRO A 386 -0.25 -36.11 -4.06
N THR A 387 -0.08 -37.04 -3.12
CA THR A 387 -1.21 -37.75 -2.48
C THR A 387 -2.00 -36.84 -1.53
N MET A 388 -1.42 -35.71 -1.10
CA MET A 388 -2.11 -34.70 -0.27
C MET A 388 -3.25 -34.00 -1.01
N ALA A 389 -3.17 -33.94 -2.36
CA ALA A 389 -4.21 -33.35 -3.22
C ALA A 389 -4.28 -34.23 -4.52
N PRO A 390 -4.90 -35.41 -4.48
CA PRO A 390 -4.88 -36.34 -5.60
C PRO A 390 -5.48 -35.72 -6.87
N GLY A 391 -4.73 -35.82 -7.98
CA GLY A 391 -5.16 -35.23 -9.28
C GLY A 391 -5.05 -33.73 -9.41
N TYR A 392 -4.60 -33.02 -8.38
CA TYR A 392 -4.37 -31.58 -8.46
C TYR A 392 -3.12 -31.27 -9.30
N ARG A 393 -3.29 -30.40 -10.30
CA ARG A 393 -2.18 -29.90 -11.11
C ARG A 393 -1.74 -28.54 -10.59
N LEU A 394 -0.47 -28.44 -10.20
CA LEU A 394 0.13 -27.17 -9.80
C LEU A 394 0.14 -26.18 -10.97
N PRO A 395 -0.06 -24.87 -10.71
CA PRO A 395 -0.06 -23.85 -11.77
C PRO A 395 1.30 -23.78 -12.46
N GLY A 396 1.31 -23.67 -13.77
CA GLY A 396 2.55 -23.56 -14.55
C GLY A 396 3.23 -22.19 -14.36
N ARG A 397 2.45 -21.14 -14.02
CA ARG A 397 2.98 -19.79 -13.80
C ARG A 397 2.23 -19.08 -12.67
N ILE A 398 3.00 -18.36 -11.85
CA ILE A 398 2.50 -17.54 -10.75
C ILE A 398 3.05 -16.13 -10.90
N VAL A 399 2.17 -15.12 -10.86
CA VAL A 399 2.56 -13.71 -10.67
C VAL A 399 2.20 -13.32 -9.25
N TYR A 400 3.20 -12.89 -8.51
CA TYR A 400 3.08 -12.51 -7.10
C TYR A 400 3.32 -11.02 -6.96
N VAL A 401 2.32 -10.27 -6.52
CA VAL A 401 2.41 -8.87 -6.10
C VAL A 401 2.59 -8.83 -4.60
N SER A 402 3.41 -7.94 -4.06
CA SER A 402 3.68 -7.88 -2.63
C SER A 402 4.01 -6.48 -2.15
N CYS A 403 3.45 -6.09 -1.02
CA CYS A 403 3.77 -4.85 -0.33
C CYS A 403 4.87 -5.00 0.75
N ASN A 404 5.50 -6.18 0.84
CA ASN A 404 6.56 -6.48 1.81
C ASN A 404 7.61 -7.41 1.22
N PRO A 405 8.81 -6.91 0.86
CA PRO A 405 9.88 -7.72 0.27
C PRO A 405 10.33 -8.90 1.13
N ALA A 406 10.25 -8.79 2.46
CA ALA A 406 10.69 -9.85 3.35
C ALA A 406 9.74 -11.06 3.33
N THR A 407 8.41 -10.82 3.31
CA THR A 407 7.43 -11.91 3.19
C THR A 407 7.42 -12.50 1.80
N LEU A 408 7.57 -11.68 0.75
CA LEU A 408 7.77 -12.19 -0.61
C LEU A 408 9.00 -13.10 -0.68
N ALA A 409 10.12 -12.69 -0.10
CA ALA A 409 11.36 -13.48 -0.11
C ALA A 409 11.19 -14.82 0.60
N ARG A 410 10.50 -14.86 1.75
CA ARG A 410 10.14 -16.09 2.48
C ARG A 410 9.31 -17.03 1.61
N ASP A 411 8.25 -16.52 1.01
CA ASP A 411 7.31 -17.28 0.19
C ASP A 411 7.98 -17.77 -1.11
N ALA A 412 8.80 -16.91 -1.73
CA ALA A 412 9.63 -17.27 -2.88
C ALA A 412 10.60 -18.40 -2.59
N GLY A 413 11.18 -18.43 -1.37
CA GLY A 413 12.04 -19.53 -0.92
C GLY A 413 11.30 -20.88 -0.92
N LEU A 414 10.04 -20.93 -0.48
CA LEU A 414 9.20 -22.13 -0.53
C LEU A 414 8.89 -22.52 -1.98
N LEU A 415 8.48 -21.57 -2.80
CA LEU A 415 8.15 -21.84 -4.20
C LEU A 415 9.35 -22.38 -4.98
N VAL A 416 10.53 -21.79 -4.80
CA VAL A 416 11.72 -22.16 -5.57
C VAL A 416 12.35 -23.45 -5.03
N HIS A 417 12.60 -23.53 -3.71
CA HIS A 417 13.40 -24.62 -3.16
C HIS A 417 12.59 -25.89 -2.82
N GLN A 418 11.27 -25.75 -2.67
CA GLN A 418 10.42 -26.87 -2.25
C GLN A 418 9.33 -27.22 -3.28
N ALA A 419 8.71 -26.21 -3.94
CA ALA A 419 7.67 -26.46 -4.92
C ALA A 419 8.19 -26.59 -6.37
N GLY A 420 9.51 -26.42 -6.60
CA GLY A 420 10.16 -26.65 -7.89
C GLY A 420 9.92 -25.55 -8.93
N TYR A 421 9.58 -24.32 -8.51
CA TYR A 421 9.49 -23.18 -9.40
C TYR A 421 10.84 -22.50 -9.59
N ARG A 422 11.01 -21.81 -10.72
CA ARG A 422 12.09 -20.86 -10.97
C ARG A 422 11.54 -19.44 -10.83
N CYS A 423 12.32 -18.54 -10.23
CA CYS A 423 12.00 -17.12 -10.20
C CYS A 423 12.45 -16.46 -11.51
N MET A 424 11.54 -16.32 -12.46
CA MET A 424 11.85 -15.82 -13.79
C MET A 424 12.17 -14.33 -13.79
N ALA A 425 11.44 -13.56 -12.98
CA ALA A 425 11.62 -12.12 -12.94
C ALA A 425 11.16 -11.52 -11.61
N ALA A 426 11.78 -10.41 -11.20
CA ALA A 426 11.28 -9.60 -10.08
C ALA A 426 11.63 -8.12 -10.27
N GLY A 427 10.80 -7.21 -9.76
CA GLY A 427 11.03 -5.78 -9.80
C GLY A 427 10.18 -5.00 -8.82
N ALA A 428 10.70 -3.84 -8.39
CA ALA A 428 10.01 -2.95 -7.46
C ALA A 428 8.91 -2.13 -8.15
N VAL A 429 7.93 -1.73 -7.37
CA VAL A 429 6.84 -0.84 -7.77
C VAL A 429 6.84 0.36 -6.82
N ASN A 430 7.03 1.55 -7.35
CA ASN A 430 7.02 2.78 -6.56
C ASN A 430 5.58 3.29 -6.34
N MET A 431 4.76 2.45 -5.70
CA MET A 431 3.36 2.77 -5.35
C MET A 431 3.27 3.97 -4.38
N PHE A 432 4.26 4.10 -3.50
CA PHE A 432 4.31 5.10 -2.43
C PHE A 432 5.58 5.96 -2.51
N PRO A 433 5.71 6.88 -3.49
CA PRO A 433 6.81 7.83 -3.51
C PRO A 433 6.98 8.56 -2.17
N HIS A 434 8.21 8.92 -1.84
CA HIS A 434 8.61 9.61 -0.59
C HIS A 434 8.42 8.82 0.71
N THR A 435 8.02 7.55 0.63
CA THR A 435 7.89 6.66 1.80
C THR A 435 8.84 5.47 1.69
N ALA A 436 9.09 4.81 2.81
CA ALA A 436 9.91 3.61 2.89
C ALA A 436 9.17 2.32 2.42
N HIS A 437 7.90 2.39 2.08
CA HIS A 437 7.14 1.23 1.58
C HIS A 437 7.66 0.77 0.23
N VAL A 438 7.87 -0.53 0.11
CA VAL A 438 8.32 -1.18 -1.11
C VAL A 438 7.24 -2.15 -1.57
N GLU A 439 6.62 -1.83 -2.70
CA GLU A 439 5.80 -2.76 -3.46
C GLU A 439 6.69 -3.48 -4.46
N SER A 440 6.34 -4.69 -4.80
CA SER A 440 7.11 -5.52 -5.71
C SER A 440 6.25 -6.49 -6.49
N LEU A 441 6.79 -6.99 -7.59
CA LEU A 441 6.17 -7.97 -8.46
C LEU A 441 7.21 -9.03 -8.80
N ALA A 442 6.84 -10.30 -8.67
CA ALA A 442 7.69 -11.44 -9.03
C ALA A 442 6.93 -12.45 -9.89
N VAL A 443 7.65 -13.15 -10.74
CA VAL A 443 7.10 -14.18 -11.65
C VAL A 443 7.81 -15.50 -11.37
N PHE A 444 7.02 -16.56 -11.16
CA PHE A 444 7.52 -17.90 -10.96
C PHE A 444 6.95 -18.82 -12.03
N GLU A 445 7.79 -19.72 -12.54
CA GLU A 445 7.42 -20.75 -13.52
C GLU A 445 7.96 -22.12 -13.11
N ARG A 446 7.21 -23.14 -13.48
CA ARG A 446 7.56 -24.52 -13.25
C ARG A 446 7.66 -25.31 -14.57
#